data_2eb22c5ba65c9c48691f888126a35a0b
#
_entry.id   2eb22c5ba65c9c48691f888126a35a0b
#
_cell.length_a   1.000
_cell.length_b   1.000
_cell.length_c   1.000
_cell.angle_alpha   90.00
_cell.angle_beta   90.00
_cell.angle_gamma   90.00
#
_symmetry.space_group_name_H-M   'P 1'
#
loop_
_entity.id
_entity.type
_entity.pdbx_description
1 polymer ?
#
loop_
_entity_poly.entity_id
_entity_poly.type
_entity_poly.pdbx_seq_one_letter_code
_entity_poly.pdbx_strand_id
1 'polypeptide(L)'
;MQIAIIKDNAVEKVGEHKALFPNVGFPGGVPTESWMTENSIMPVTVFRSYNGLTEKSTPVDPYIEGGVVYLHKIEALDDSQKAAAQTARDNLTATRNRERRNQLLEETDWMAGSDVTMTNEWKTYRQALRDITKHSNWPNLKLGGPGTEETDWPVQ
;
A
#
# COMPACT_ATOMS: atom_id res chain seq x y z
N MET A 1 5.64 1.03 -22.92
CA MET A 1 4.21 1.38 -22.78
C MET A 1 3.38 0.24 -23.32
N GLN A 2 2.45 -0.28 -22.52
CA GLN A 2 1.49 -1.28 -22.99
C GLN A 2 0.35 -0.62 -23.78
N ILE A 3 -0.02 -1.24 -24.88
CA ILE A 3 -1.11 -0.81 -25.79
C ILE A 3 -1.94 -2.02 -26.20
N ALA A 4 -3.14 -1.74 -26.69
CA ALA A 4 -4.06 -2.75 -27.24
C ALA A 4 -4.47 -2.40 -28.67
N ILE A 5 -4.47 -3.41 -29.54
CA ILE A 5 -5.03 -3.34 -30.88
C ILE A 5 -6.53 -3.60 -30.77
N ILE A 6 -7.33 -2.71 -31.32
CA ILE A 6 -8.79 -2.79 -31.30
C ILE A 6 -9.31 -3.14 -32.69
N LYS A 7 -10.16 -4.15 -32.74
CA LYS A 7 -10.83 -4.59 -33.96
C LYS A 7 -12.30 -4.86 -33.65
N ASP A 8 -13.20 -4.38 -34.47
CA ASP A 8 -14.65 -4.56 -34.30
C ASP A 8 -15.16 -4.19 -32.90
N ASN A 9 -14.58 -3.11 -32.33
CA ASN A 9 -14.86 -2.60 -30.99
C ASN A 9 -14.50 -3.58 -29.84
N ALA A 10 -13.66 -4.57 -30.12
CA ALA A 10 -13.14 -5.53 -29.15
C ALA A 10 -11.60 -5.47 -29.09
N VAL A 11 -11.03 -5.91 -27.97
CA VAL A 11 -9.58 -6.04 -27.81
C VAL A 11 -9.11 -7.28 -28.56
N GLU A 12 -8.33 -7.08 -29.63
CA GLU A 12 -7.74 -8.18 -30.42
C GLU A 12 -6.43 -8.66 -29.78
N LYS A 13 -5.57 -7.72 -29.37
CA LYS A 13 -4.24 -8.04 -28.84
C LYS A 13 -3.76 -6.97 -27.85
N VAL A 14 -3.10 -7.39 -26.79
CA VAL A 14 -2.41 -6.52 -25.82
C VAL A 14 -0.92 -6.82 -25.81
N GLY A 15 -0.09 -5.80 -25.71
CA GLY A 15 1.36 -5.99 -25.61
C GLY A 15 2.14 -4.68 -25.53
N GLU A 16 3.46 -4.80 -25.41
CA GLU A 16 4.35 -3.66 -25.48
C GLU A 16 4.37 -3.10 -26.92
N HIS A 17 4.28 -1.78 -27.05
CA HIS A 17 4.20 -1.11 -28.37
C HIS A 17 5.37 -1.48 -29.30
N LYS A 18 6.59 -1.62 -28.75
CA LYS A 18 7.77 -2.03 -29.54
C LYS A 18 7.69 -3.49 -30.02
N ALA A 19 7.01 -4.35 -29.26
CA ALA A 19 6.82 -5.75 -29.65
C ALA A 19 5.70 -5.91 -30.67
N LEU A 20 4.65 -5.09 -30.58
CA LEU A 20 3.53 -5.10 -31.52
C LEU A 20 3.88 -4.40 -32.85
N PHE A 21 4.72 -3.35 -32.79
CA PHE A 21 5.12 -2.53 -33.95
C PHE A 21 6.64 -2.36 -34.02
N PRO A 22 7.41 -3.45 -34.27
CA PRO A 22 8.86 -3.43 -34.20
C PRO A 22 9.51 -2.53 -35.28
N ASN A 23 8.81 -2.28 -36.37
CA ASN A 23 9.31 -1.47 -37.50
C ASN A 23 8.81 -0.02 -37.47
N VAL A 24 8.11 0.41 -36.42
CA VAL A 24 7.62 1.78 -36.28
C VAL A 24 8.52 2.54 -35.31
N GLY A 25 9.09 3.65 -35.79
CA GLY A 25 9.84 4.60 -34.95
C GLY A 25 8.90 5.57 -34.27
N PHE A 26 8.99 5.68 -32.95
CA PHE A 26 8.24 6.66 -32.15
C PHE A 26 9.20 7.77 -31.68
N PRO A 27 9.12 9.02 -32.23
CA PRO A 27 10.07 10.07 -31.88
C PRO A 27 10.20 10.41 -30.40
N GLY A 28 9.13 10.24 -29.63
CA GLY A 28 9.11 10.39 -28.16
C GLY A 28 9.38 9.09 -27.39
N GLY A 29 9.77 8.02 -28.07
CA GLY A 29 9.98 6.69 -27.46
C GLY A 29 8.69 5.90 -27.19
N VAL A 30 7.51 6.55 -27.31
CA VAL A 30 6.18 5.95 -27.14
C VAL A 30 5.23 6.46 -28.21
N PRO A 31 4.16 5.73 -28.58
CA PRO A 31 3.11 6.19 -29.48
C PRO A 31 2.45 7.46 -28.96
N THR A 32 2.16 8.39 -29.88
CA THR A 32 1.35 9.57 -29.58
C THR A 32 -0.14 9.21 -29.59
N GLU A 33 -0.95 10.01 -28.93
CA GLU A 33 -2.41 9.81 -28.87
C GLU A 33 -3.03 9.86 -30.26
N SER A 34 -2.59 10.80 -31.13
CA SER A 34 -3.03 10.92 -32.53
C SER A 34 -2.73 9.63 -33.29
N TRP A 35 -1.50 9.13 -33.21
CA TRP A 35 -1.10 7.90 -33.90
C TRP A 35 -1.91 6.68 -33.40
N MET A 36 -2.15 6.59 -32.09
CA MET A 36 -2.96 5.50 -31.52
C MET A 36 -4.40 5.55 -32.07
N THR A 37 -5.01 6.72 -32.12
CA THR A 37 -6.37 6.89 -32.63
C THR A 37 -6.46 6.51 -34.12
N GLU A 38 -5.51 6.96 -34.96
CA GLU A 38 -5.46 6.67 -36.40
C GLU A 38 -5.27 5.16 -36.68
N ASN A 39 -4.62 4.42 -35.78
CA ASN A 39 -4.30 3.02 -35.98
C ASN A 39 -5.21 2.07 -35.17
N SER A 40 -6.33 2.56 -34.64
CA SER A 40 -7.24 1.77 -33.79
C SER A 40 -6.53 1.13 -32.59
N ILE A 41 -5.67 1.89 -31.95
CA ILE A 41 -4.91 1.50 -30.76
C ILE A 41 -5.47 2.24 -29.54
N MET A 42 -5.54 1.56 -28.42
CA MET A 42 -5.88 2.15 -27.13
C MET A 42 -4.75 1.96 -26.10
N PRO A 43 -4.57 2.93 -25.17
CA PRO A 43 -3.67 2.73 -24.04
C PRO A 43 -4.20 1.62 -23.13
N VAL A 44 -3.28 0.87 -22.51
CA VAL A 44 -3.62 -0.16 -21.53
C VAL A 44 -3.22 0.29 -20.13
N THR A 45 -4.17 0.24 -19.22
CA THR A 45 -3.92 0.44 -17.78
C THR A 45 -3.76 -0.93 -17.10
N VAL A 46 -2.52 -1.26 -16.77
CA VAL A 46 -2.17 -2.51 -16.07
C VAL A 46 -2.55 -2.47 -14.61
N PHE A 47 -2.49 -1.27 -14.00
CA PHE A 47 -2.78 -1.07 -12.59
C PHE A 47 -3.81 0.05 -12.40
N ARG A 48 -4.82 -0.23 -11.60
CA ARG A 48 -5.86 0.72 -11.19
C ARG A 48 -5.82 0.83 -9.67
N SER A 49 -5.75 2.05 -9.15
CA SER A 49 -5.75 2.28 -7.70
C SER A 49 -7.07 1.83 -7.09
N TYR A 50 -7.00 1.17 -5.94
CA TYR A 50 -8.15 0.69 -5.18
C TYR A 50 -7.86 0.69 -3.68
N ASN A 51 -8.91 0.68 -2.87
CA ASN A 51 -8.80 0.58 -1.42
C ASN A 51 -8.84 -0.89 -0.99
N GLY A 52 -7.69 -1.47 -0.67
CA GLY A 52 -7.57 -2.87 -0.27
C GLY A 52 -8.34 -3.31 0.99
N LEU A 53 -8.97 -2.37 1.72
CA LEU A 53 -9.87 -2.70 2.84
C LEU A 53 -11.33 -2.87 2.40
N THR A 54 -11.70 -2.33 1.25
CA THR A 54 -13.08 -2.33 0.75
C THR A 54 -13.22 -2.92 -0.64
N GLU A 55 -12.11 -3.04 -1.37
CA GLU A 55 -12.06 -3.44 -2.76
C GLU A 55 -10.93 -4.43 -3.02
N LYS A 56 -11.07 -5.20 -4.08
CA LYS A 56 -10.01 -6.08 -4.63
C LYS A 56 -9.85 -5.83 -6.12
N SER A 57 -8.64 -6.08 -6.62
CA SER A 57 -8.32 -6.07 -8.04
C SER A 57 -8.25 -7.52 -8.55
N THR A 58 -9.12 -7.86 -9.48
CA THR A 58 -9.19 -9.22 -10.04
C THR A 58 -8.76 -9.19 -11.51
N PRO A 59 -7.80 -10.02 -11.96
CA PRO A 59 -7.49 -10.18 -13.37
C PRO A 59 -8.72 -10.63 -14.14
N VAL A 60 -8.95 -10.00 -15.30
CA VAL A 60 -10.05 -10.31 -16.20
C VAL A 60 -9.56 -10.29 -17.64
N ASP A 61 -10.35 -10.83 -18.57
CA ASP A 61 -10.12 -10.62 -20.00
C ASP A 61 -10.12 -9.11 -20.28
N PRO A 62 -9.23 -8.65 -21.19
CA PRO A 62 -9.12 -7.23 -21.50
C PRO A 62 -10.45 -6.62 -21.93
N TYR A 63 -10.86 -5.52 -21.31
CA TYR A 63 -12.09 -4.81 -21.64
C TYR A 63 -11.86 -3.31 -21.83
N ILE A 64 -12.75 -2.66 -22.57
CA ILE A 64 -12.67 -1.23 -22.91
C ILE A 64 -13.62 -0.46 -22.01
N GLU A 65 -13.11 0.57 -21.33
CA GLU A 65 -13.90 1.52 -20.54
C GLU A 65 -13.30 2.92 -20.72
N GLY A 66 -14.12 3.92 -21.16
CA GLY A 66 -13.67 5.31 -21.29
C GLY A 66 -12.48 5.53 -22.24
N GLY A 67 -12.35 4.73 -23.30
CA GLY A 67 -11.24 4.85 -24.26
C GLY A 67 -9.91 4.25 -23.77
N VAL A 68 -9.94 3.48 -22.69
CA VAL A 68 -8.78 2.78 -22.10
C VAL A 68 -9.08 1.29 -21.99
N VAL A 69 -8.08 0.47 -22.23
CA VAL A 69 -8.18 -0.98 -22.00
C VAL A 69 -7.68 -1.32 -20.61
N TYR A 70 -8.47 -2.08 -19.87
CA TYR A 70 -8.17 -2.57 -18.53
C TYR A 70 -7.99 -4.08 -18.54
N LEU A 71 -7.03 -4.57 -17.75
CA LEU A 71 -6.72 -5.99 -17.54
C LEU A 71 -7.20 -6.50 -16.18
N HIS A 72 -7.70 -5.59 -15.35
CA HIS A 72 -8.16 -5.86 -14.01
C HIS A 72 -9.47 -5.13 -13.74
N LYS A 73 -10.39 -5.82 -13.08
CA LYS A 73 -11.63 -5.23 -12.58
C LYS A 73 -11.50 -4.95 -11.08
N ILE A 74 -11.96 -3.79 -10.66
CA ILE A 74 -12.07 -3.45 -9.24
C ILE A 74 -13.46 -3.86 -8.77
N GLU A 75 -13.50 -4.68 -7.73
CA GLU A 75 -14.73 -5.21 -7.16
C GLU A 75 -14.77 -4.93 -5.66
N ALA A 76 -15.96 -4.61 -5.15
CA ALA A 76 -16.14 -4.46 -3.72
C ALA A 76 -15.91 -5.80 -2.99
N LEU A 77 -15.24 -5.75 -1.86
CA LEU A 77 -15.14 -6.89 -0.95
C LEU A 77 -16.49 -7.13 -0.25
N ASP A 78 -16.84 -8.38 -0.01
CA ASP A 78 -17.91 -8.73 0.91
C ASP A 78 -17.50 -8.47 2.37
N ASP A 79 -18.43 -8.57 3.31
CA ASP A 79 -18.16 -8.22 4.70
C ASP A 79 -17.17 -9.16 5.39
N SER A 80 -17.13 -10.43 5.01
CA SER A 80 -16.12 -11.40 5.49
C SER A 80 -14.73 -11.03 5.00
N GLN A 81 -14.60 -10.68 3.73
CA GLN A 81 -13.35 -10.26 3.11
C GLN A 81 -12.85 -8.93 3.70
N LYS A 82 -13.75 -7.96 3.97
CA LYS A 82 -13.39 -6.71 4.66
C LYS A 82 -12.87 -6.97 6.07
N ALA A 83 -13.54 -7.85 6.83
CA ALA A 83 -13.09 -8.22 8.18
C ALA A 83 -11.72 -8.90 8.15
N ALA A 84 -11.48 -9.80 7.19
CA ALA A 84 -10.18 -10.44 7.01
C ALA A 84 -9.08 -9.43 6.62
N ALA A 85 -9.36 -8.51 5.72
CA ALA A 85 -8.43 -7.45 5.30
C ALA A 85 -8.07 -6.52 6.48
N GLN A 86 -9.07 -6.13 7.29
CA GLN A 86 -8.85 -5.34 8.49
C GLN A 86 -7.99 -6.09 9.50
N THR A 87 -8.31 -7.36 9.77
CA THR A 87 -7.52 -8.21 10.68
C THR A 87 -6.06 -8.34 10.23
N ALA A 88 -5.83 -8.55 8.95
CA ALA A 88 -4.48 -8.62 8.38
C ALA A 88 -3.70 -7.30 8.58
N ARG A 89 -4.36 -6.17 8.36
CA ARG A 89 -3.80 -4.84 8.59
C ARG A 89 -3.46 -4.62 10.07
N ASP A 90 -4.36 -4.96 10.97
CA ASP A 90 -4.16 -4.81 12.41
C ASP A 90 -3.02 -5.69 12.92
N ASN A 91 -2.89 -6.92 12.42
CA ASN A 91 -1.77 -7.81 12.73
C ASN A 91 -0.43 -7.23 12.26
N LEU A 92 -0.37 -6.67 11.06
CA LEU A 92 0.84 -6.02 10.54
C LEU A 92 1.22 -4.79 11.38
N THR A 93 0.22 -3.97 11.75
CA THR A 93 0.41 -2.79 12.61
C THR A 93 0.90 -3.21 14.00
N ALA A 94 0.30 -4.27 14.58
CA ALA A 94 0.73 -4.82 15.86
C ALA A 94 2.19 -5.31 15.84
N THR A 95 2.61 -5.94 14.75
CA THR A 95 4.00 -6.39 14.56
C THR A 95 4.95 -5.21 14.55
N ARG A 96 4.70 -4.19 13.73
CA ARG A 96 5.52 -2.96 13.65
C ARG A 96 5.60 -2.23 14.99
N ASN A 97 4.48 -2.16 15.72
CA ASN A 97 4.45 -1.53 17.03
C ASN A 97 5.22 -2.32 18.09
N ARG A 98 5.23 -3.66 18.02
CA ARG A 98 6.09 -4.49 18.89
C ARG A 98 7.58 -4.27 18.60
N GLU A 99 7.95 -4.18 17.33
CA GLU A 99 9.32 -3.87 16.93
C GLU A 99 9.77 -2.51 17.46
N ARG A 100 8.96 -1.46 17.26
CA ARG A 100 9.23 -0.13 17.82
C ARG A 100 9.36 -0.15 19.34
N ARG A 101 8.45 -0.79 20.03
CA ARG A 101 8.53 -0.95 21.50
C ARG A 101 9.83 -1.61 21.93
N ASN A 102 10.22 -2.69 21.24
CA ASN A 102 11.45 -3.40 21.56
C ASN A 102 12.69 -2.52 21.37
N GLN A 103 12.74 -1.73 20.29
CA GLN A 103 13.81 -0.74 20.07
C GLN A 103 13.89 0.27 21.21
N LEU A 104 12.76 0.86 21.62
CA LEU A 104 12.72 1.82 22.73
C LEU A 104 13.14 1.20 24.08
N LEU A 105 12.84 -0.08 24.31
CA LEU A 105 13.32 -0.80 25.49
C LEU A 105 14.81 -1.08 25.42
N GLU A 106 15.33 -1.50 24.26
CA GLU A 106 16.75 -1.76 24.01
C GLU A 106 17.60 -0.49 24.20
N GLU A 107 17.16 0.66 23.68
CA GLU A 107 17.81 1.95 23.86
C GLU A 107 18.04 2.34 25.34
N THR A 108 17.23 1.77 26.24
CA THR A 108 17.26 2.06 27.67
C THR A 108 17.75 0.87 28.52
N ASP A 109 18.15 -0.25 27.94
CA ASP A 109 18.58 -1.46 28.67
C ASP A 109 19.85 -1.24 29.47
N TRP A 110 20.75 -0.37 29.03
CA TRP A 110 21.96 -0.02 29.78
C TRP A 110 21.66 0.55 31.18
N MET A 111 20.48 1.16 31.38
CA MET A 111 20.04 1.69 32.67
C MET A 111 19.68 0.59 33.69
N ALA A 112 19.56 -0.66 33.26
CA ALA A 112 19.28 -1.80 34.12
C ALA A 112 20.57 -2.44 34.67
N GLY A 113 21.75 -1.90 34.31
CA GLY A 113 23.03 -2.36 34.83
C GLY A 113 23.17 -2.15 36.35
N SER A 114 23.94 -2.99 37.02
CA SER A 114 24.12 -2.99 38.47
C SER A 114 24.84 -1.74 39.01
N ASP A 115 25.50 -1.00 38.14
CA ASP A 115 26.26 0.23 38.42
C ASP A 115 25.46 1.51 38.15
N VAL A 116 24.22 1.39 37.68
CA VAL A 116 23.33 2.53 37.35
C VAL A 116 22.07 2.43 38.20
N THR A 117 21.76 3.54 38.90
CA THR A 117 20.47 3.66 39.59
C THR A 117 19.40 4.24 38.69
N MET A 118 18.52 3.41 38.19
CA MET A 118 17.39 3.84 37.38
C MET A 118 16.41 4.68 38.20
N THR A 119 16.06 5.88 37.71
CA THR A 119 15.07 6.75 38.36
C THR A 119 13.66 6.20 38.26
N ASN A 120 12.72 6.72 39.05
CA ASN A 120 11.33 6.26 39.03
C ASN A 120 10.63 6.62 37.71
N GLU A 121 10.97 7.75 37.09
CA GLU A 121 10.46 8.18 35.79
C GLU A 121 10.83 7.16 34.71
N TRP A 122 12.09 6.72 34.66
CA TRP A 122 12.54 5.66 33.72
C TRP A 122 11.87 4.31 33.98
N LYS A 123 11.68 3.93 35.25
CA LYS A 123 10.95 2.71 35.58
C LYS A 123 9.52 2.75 35.08
N THR A 124 8.84 3.89 35.29
CA THR A 124 7.47 4.13 34.83
C THR A 124 7.38 4.09 33.31
N TYR A 125 8.26 4.82 32.60
CA TYR A 125 8.33 4.82 31.15
C TYR A 125 8.51 3.39 30.59
N ARG A 126 9.50 2.65 31.09
CA ARG A 126 9.77 1.29 30.65
C ARG A 126 8.61 0.32 30.95
N GLN A 127 7.92 0.51 32.07
CA GLN A 127 6.74 -0.28 32.39
C GLN A 127 5.59 0.04 31.45
N ALA A 128 5.36 1.30 31.12
CA ALA A 128 4.35 1.72 30.16
C ALA A 128 4.64 1.16 28.75
N LEU A 129 5.90 1.11 28.32
CA LEU A 129 6.29 0.42 27.07
C LEU A 129 5.96 -1.08 27.10
N ARG A 130 6.22 -1.77 28.21
CA ARG A 130 5.87 -3.20 28.33
C ARG A 130 4.37 -3.43 28.26
N ASP A 131 3.59 -2.50 28.81
CA ASP A 131 2.13 -2.59 28.87
C ASP A 131 1.41 -2.00 27.66
N ILE A 132 2.13 -1.43 26.68
CA ILE A 132 1.55 -0.75 25.49
C ILE A 132 0.55 -1.59 24.72
N THR A 133 0.70 -2.93 24.73
CA THR A 133 -0.24 -3.85 24.08
C THR A 133 -1.60 -3.92 24.74
N LYS A 134 -1.73 -3.39 25.98
CA LYS A 134 -2.99 -3.29 26.73
C LYS A 134 -3.72 -1.96 26.49
N HIS A 135 -3.11 -1.06 25.72
CA HIS A 135 -3.71 0.23 25.42
C HIS A 135 -5.00 0.07 24.62
N SER A 136 -6.02 0.88 24.92
CA SER A 136 -7.35 0.80 24.29
C SER A 136 -7.33 0.95 22.77
N ASN A 137 -6.36 1.72 22.24
CA ASN A 137 -6.18 1.93 20.80
C ASN A 137 -5.28 0.88 20.14
N TRP A 138 -4.80 -0.11 20.88
CA TRP A 138 -3.95 -1.16 20.28
C TRP A 138 -4.70 -1.96 19.22
N PRO A 139 -4.10 -2.23 18.06
CA PRO A 139 -2.75 -1.89 17.61
C PRO A 139 -2.64 -0.53 16.91
N ASN A 140 -3.72 0.22 16.75
CA ASN A 140 -3.81 1.45 15.97
C ASN A 140 -3.44 2.69 16.82
N LEU A 141 -2.26 2.65 17.44
CA LEU A 141 -1.76 3.72 18.30
C LEU A 141 -1.47 5.01 17.53
N LYS A 142 -1.83 6.14 18.11
CA LYS A 142 -1.45 7.47 17.63
C LYS A 142 0.04 7.68 17.83
N LEU A 143 0.75 8.09 16.78
CA LEU A 143 2.20 8.23 16.82
C LEU A 143 2.68 9.58 17.38
N GLY A 144 1.81 10.58 17.45
CA GLY A 144 2.22 11.96 17.65
C GLY A 144 3.06 12.46 16.45
N GLY A 145 3.09 13.75 16.21
CA GLY A 145 3.87 14.34 15.14
C GLY A 145 4.08 15.84 15.38
N PRO A 146 4.89 16.52 14.55
CA PRO A 146 5.03 17.96 14.63
C PRO A 146 3.66 18.65 14.55
N GLY A 147 3.27 19.34 15.64
CA GLY A 147 1.98 20.03 15.74
C GLY A 147 0.80 19.20 16.24
N THR A 148 1.00 17.91 16.60
CA THR A 148 0.00 17.10 17.29
C THR A 148 0.51 16.72 18.67
N GLU A 149 -0.16 17.18 19.73
CA GLU A 149 0.22 16.86 21.12
C GLU A 149 -0.24 15.45 21.57
N GLU A 150 -1.13 14.80 20.80
CA GLU A 150 -1.69 13.51 21.18
C GLU A 150 -0.85 12.34 20.65
N THR A 151 -0.17 11.67 21.56
CA THR A 151 0.47 10.37 21.30
C THR A 151 -0.05 9.32 22.26
N ASP A 152 -0.28 8.09 21.77
CA ASP A 152 -0.58 6.94 22.63
C ASP A 152 0.71 6.26 23.12
N TRP A 153 1.85 6.69 22.61
CA TRP A 153 3.15 6.15 23.03
C TRP A 153 3.61 6.82 24.34
N PRO A 154 4.19 6.03 25.25
CA PRO A 154 4.81 6.61 26.45
C PRO A 154 5.85 7.66 26.07
N VAL A 155 5.82 8.77 26.79
CA VAL A 155 6.83 9.84 26.70
C VAL A 155 7.66 9.86 27.98
N GLN A 156 8.93 10.25 27.84
CA GLN A 156 9.87 10.37 28.94
C GLN A 156 9.72 11.72 29.61
#